data_ec72fab4e051884c91798a3c44cfa0cf
#
_entry.id   ec72fab4e051884c91798a3c44cfa0cf
#
_cell.length_a   1.000
_cell.length_b   1.000
_cell.length_c   1.000
_cell.angle_alpha   90.00
_cell.angle_beta   90.00
_cell.angle_gamma   90.00
#
_symmetry.space_group_name_H-M   'P 1'
#
loop_
_entity.id
_entity.type
_entity.pdbx_description
1 polymer ?
#
loop_
_entity_poly.entity_id
_entity_poly.type
_entity_poly.pdbx_seq_one_letter_code
_entity_poly.pdbx_strand_id
1 'polypeptide(L)'
;MASMAVLGSLIRRQADVNETRLVLKPDDRAPAKARDRVSGLRSSLGPRFDDVLLVVSELVTNSVRHSSSTKPIKMLVQISGSRIRLEVSDRGSGFEPLHSMGGGGLGLMIVDRIAASWGVHTNGSCTVWVEISKLPQMATGPDSSQDQSPARFRQPGG
;
A
#
# COMPACT_ATOMS: atom_id res chain seq x y z
N MET A 1 -41.62 35.11 10.92
CA MET A 1 -41.89 33.76 10.38
C MET A 1 -40.55 33.15 10.08
N ALA A 2 -40.09 32.30 10.96
CA ALA A 2 -38.77 31.82 11.00
C ALA A 2 -38.50 30.79 9.90
N SER A 3 -37.48 31.02 9.11
CA SER A 3 -36.88 30.03 8.28
C SER A 3 -35.96 29.16 9.15
N MET A 4 -36.48 28.10 9.69
CA MET A 4 -35.72 26.99 10.19
C MET A 4 -35.37 26.09 9.00
N ALA A 5 -34.51 26.55 8.15
CA ALA A 5 -34.01 25.75 7.07
C ALA A 5 -32.51 25.62 7.23
N VAL A 6 -32.12 24.40 7.40
CA VAL A 6 -30.82 23.84 6.98
C VAL A 6 -29.66 24.20 7.93
N LEU A 7 -29.77 23.78 9.18
CA LEU A 7 -28.59 23.18 9.81
C LEU A 7 -28.53 21.71 9.39
N GLY A 8 -28.61 21.50 8.09
CA GLY A 8 -28.34 20.20 7.46
C GLY A 8 -26.92 19.84 7.70
N SER A 9 -26.72 19.09 8.76
CA SER A 9 -25.74 18.03 8.95
C SER A 9 -24.56 18.10 7.98
N LEU A 10 -23.60 18.96 8.28
CA LEU A 10 -22.21 18.65 7.98
C LEU A 10 -21.77 17.57 9.01
N ILE A 11 -22.47 16.46 9.02
CA ILE A 11 -21.90 15.22 9.52
C ILE A 11 -20.81 14.91 8.50
N ARG A 12 -19.63 15.46 8.68
CA ARG A 12 -18.42 14.80 8.25
C ARG A 12 -18.52 13.42 8.90
N ARG A 13 -18.97 12.44 8.14
CA ARG A 13 -18.69 11.06 8.48
C ARG A 13 -17.17 11.05 8.58
N GLN A 14 -16.68 11.04 9.78
CA GLN A 14 -15.32 10.66 10.08
C GLN A 14 -15.25 9.26 9.49
N ALA A 15 -14.62 9.15 8.33
CA ALA A 15 -14.52 7.88 7.66
C ALA A 15 -13.89 6.94 8.67
N ASP A 16 -14.60 5.87 9.02
CA ASP A 16 -14.10 4.86 9.95
C ASP A 16 -12.76 4.36 9.41
N VAL A 17 -11.68 4.88 9.96
CA VAL A 17 -10.33 4.49 9.58
C VAL A 17 -10.02 3.22 10.35
N ASN A 18 -10.10 2.11 9.67
CA ASN A 18 -9.62 0.85 10.22
C ASN A 18 -8.11 0.77 9.99
N GLU A 19 -7.34 0.89 11.06
CA GLU A 19 -5.89 0.89 11.04
C GLU A 19 -5.33 -0.35 11.74
N THR A 20 -4.38 -1.00 11.10
CA THR A 20 -3.64 -2.14 11.65
C THR A 20 -2.15 -1.89 11.53
N ARG A 21 -1.45 -1.98 12.65
CA ARG A 21 0.01 -1.88 12.72
C ARG A 21 0.61 -3.22 13.12
N LEU A 22 1.77 -3.54 12.57
CA LEU A 22 2.53 -4.73 12.89
C LEU A 22 4.02 -4.41 12.91
N VAL A 23 4.72 -4.97 13.88
CA VAL A 23 6.18 -4.93 13.98
C VAL A 23 6.70 -6.35 13.78
N LEU A 24 7.57 -6.52 12.80
CA LEU A 24 8.07 -7.81 12.35
C LEU A 24 9.58 -7.89 12.57
N LYS A 25 10.05 -9.06 13.00
CA LYS A 25 11.47 -9.40 12.92
C LYS A 25 11.83 -9.55 11.43
N PRO A 26 13.02 -9.07 11.00
CA PRO A 26 13.46 -9.25 9.60
C PRO A 26 13.99 -10.67 9.39
N ASP A 27 13.12 -11.65 9.45
CA ASP A 27 13.40 -13.07 9.25
C ASP A 27 12.49 -13.67 8.16
N ASP A 28 12.78 -14.89 7.75
CA ASP A 28 12.03 -15.61 6.70
C ASP A 28 10.55 -15.83 7.04
N ARG A 29 10.17 -15.66 8.29
CA ARG A 29 8.78 -15.79 8.76
C ARG A 29 8.00 -14.49 8.68
N ALA A 30 8.68 -13.36 8.45
CA ALA A 30 8.03 -12.05 8.41
C ALA A 30 6.92 -11.96 7.35
N PRO A 31 7.10 -12.43 6.10
CA PRO A 31 6.03 -12.39 5.10
C PRO A 31 4.81 -13.23 5.50
N ALA A 32 5.02 -14.40 6.11
CA ALA A 32 3.92 -15.24 6.56
C ALA A 32 3.12 -14.57 7.70
N LYS A 33 3.80 -13.96 8.67
CA LYS A 33 3.16 -13.22 9.77
C LYS A 33 2.39 -11.99 9.26
N ALA A 34 2.93 -11.31 8.25
CA ALA A 34 2.25 -10.18 7.63
C ALA A 34 0.95 -10.62 6.94
N ARG A 35 0.99 -11.72 6.17
CA ARG A 35 -0.21 -12.29 5.53
C ARG A 35 -1.26 -12.72 6.55
N ASP A 36 -0.84 -13.39 7.62
CA ASP A 36 -1.74 -13.81 8.70
C ASP A 36 -2.46 -12.59 9.32
N ARG A 37 -1.74 -11.52 9.59
CA ARG A 37 -2.33 -10.29 10.10
C ARG A 37 -3.35 -9.67 9.14
N VAL A 38 -3.02 -9.62 7.85
CA VAL A 38 -3.92 -9.10 6.80
C VAL A 38 -5.15 -10.01 6.63
N SER A 39 -5.01 -11.31 6.85
CA SER A 39 -6.13 -12.27 6.78
C SER A 39 -7.27 -11.91 7.74
N GLY A 40 -6.94 -11.31 8.89
CA GLY A 40 -7.93 -10.79 9.83
C GLY A 40 -8.73 -9.58 9.31
N LEU A 41 -8.30 -8.96 8.21
CA LEU A 41 -8.94 -7.80 7.61
C LEU A 41 -9.80 -8.15 6.37
N ARG A 42 -9.99 -9.42 6.08
CA ARG A 42 -10.67 -9.91 4.86
C ARG A 42 -11.99 -9.19 4.59
N SER A 43 -12.86 -9.11 5.59
CA SER A 43 -14.18 -8.46 5.45
C SER A 43 -14.09 -6.96 5.18
N SER A 44 -13.12 -6.27 5.80
CA SER A 44 -12.89 -4.84 5.60
C SER A 44 -12.26 -4.52 4.25
N LEU A 45 -11.43 -5.42 3.72
CA LEU A 45 -10.76 -5.28 2.42
C LEU A 45 -11.68 -5.65 1.25
N GLY A 46 -12.63 -6.56 1.48
CA GLY A 46 -13.58 -6.99 0.46
C GLY A 46 -12.89 -7.58 -0.78
N PRO A 47 -13.30 -7.18 -2.00
CA PRO A 47 -12.76 -7.74 -3.23
C PRO A 47 -11.26 -7.46 -3.46
N ARG A 48 -10.66 -6.53 -2.70
CA ARG A 48 -9.23 -6.21 -2.76
C ARG A 48 -8.37 -7.05 -1.81
N PHE A 49 -8.95 -7.99 -1.12
CA PHE A 49 -8.23 -8.81 -0.14
C PHE A 49 -6.99 -9.50 -0.73
N ASP A 50 -7.15 -10.19 -1.85
CA ASP A 50 -6.06 -10.95 -2.46
C ASP A 50 -4.97 -10.01 -3.03
N ASP A 51 -5.36 -8.88 -3.59
CA ASP A 51 -4.43 -7.84 -4.05
C ASP A 51 -3.58 -7.30 -2.90
N VAL A 52 -4.22 -6.96 -1.78
CA VAL A 52 -3.53 -6.46 -0.58
C VAL A 52 -2.60 -7.52 0.01
N LEU A 53 -3.06 -8.76 0.06
CA LEU A 53 -2.26 -9.88 0.56
C LEU A 53 -0.99 -10.08 -0.27
N LEU A 54 -1.10 -9.98 -1.59
CA LEU A 54 0.01 -10.10 -2.51
C LEU A 54 0.99 -8.93 -2.36
N VAL A 55 0.51 -7.70 -2.38
CA VAL A 55 1.34 -6.50 -2.21
C VAL A 55 2.10 -6.53 -0.88
N VAL A 56 1.42 -6.84 0.22
CA VAL A 56 2.05 -6.96 1.54
C VAL A 56 3.14 -8.02 1.53
N SER A 57 2.89 -9.17 0.91
CA SER A 57 3.88 -10.25 0.80
C SER A 57 5.13 -9.80 0.08
N GLU A 58 4.98 -9.10 -1.05
CA GLU A 58 6.10 -8.60 -1.85
C GLU A 58 6.89 -7.52 -1.10
N LEU A 59 6.22 -6.54 -0.48
CA LEU A 59 6.88 -5.46 0.23
C LEU A 59 7.67 -5.99 1.44
N VAL A 60 7.09 -6.89 2.22
CA VAL A 60 7.77 -7.46 3.40
C VAL A 60 8.92 -8.37 2.97
N THR A 61 8.74 -9.18 1.91
CA THR A 61 9.82 -10.00 1.35
C THR A 61 10.99 -9.14 0.88
N ASN A 62 10.71 -8.03 0.20
CA ASN A 62 11.73 -7.09 -0.24
C ASN A 62 12.47 -6.47 0.96
N SER A 63 11.76 -6.06 1.99
CA SER A 63 12.38 -5.54 3.21
C SER A 63 13.27 -6.57 3.89
N VAL A 64 12.87 -7.84 3.95
CA VAL A 64 13.72 -8.92 4.50
C VAL A 64 14.99 -9.12 3.67
N ARG A 65 14.86 -9.11 2.34
CA ARG A 65 16.00 -9.37 1.44
C ARG A 65 17.01 -8.22 1.39
N HIS A 66 16.54 -7.00 1.47
CA HIS A 66 17.36 -5.79 1.28
C HIS A 66 17.72 -5.09 2.60
N SER A 67 17.14 -5.51 3.71
CA SER A 67 17.52 -4.99 5.01
C SER A 67 18.78 -5.67 5.50
N SER A 68 19.89 -4.94 5.48
CA SER A 68 21.12 -5.34 6.17
C SER A 68 21.03 -5.12 7.69
N SER A 69 19.89 -4.68 8.18
CA SER A 69 19.66 -4.29 9.57
C SER A 69 18.94 -5.40 10.34
N THR A 70 19.36 -5.61 11.58
CA THR A 70 18.62 -6.44 12.56
C THR A 70 17.39 -5.73 13.14
N LYS A 71 17.15 -4.48 12.74
CA LYS A 71 16.04 -3.67 13.25
C LYS A 71 14.71 -4.13 12.66
N PRO A 72 13.62 -4.01 13.44
CA PRO A 72 12.32 -4.52 13.02
C PRO A 72 11.77 -3.79 11.79
N ILE A 73 11.06 -4.54 10.97
CA ILE A 73 10.22 -4.03 9.88
C ILE A 73 8.88 -3.58 10.50
N LYS A 74 8.40 -2.41 10.10
CA LYS A 74 7.10 -1.90 10.51
C LYS A 74 6.15 -1.94 9.33
N MET A 75 4.97 -2.46 9.55
CA MET A 75 3.89 -2.52 8.56
C MET A 75 2.67 -1.76 9.07
N LEU A 76 2.04 -0.98 8.19
CA LEU A 76 0.80 -0.29 8.41
C LEU A 76 -0.19 -0.66 7.31
N VAL A 77 -1.43 -0.96 7.68
CA VAL A 77 -2.58 -1.08 6.77
C VAL A 77 -3.65 -0.13 7.27
N GLN A 78 -4.05 0.82 6.45
CA GLN A 78 -5.16 1.74 6.71
C GLN A 78 -6.25 1.55 5.67
N ILE A 79 -7.48 1.41 6.12
CA ILE A 79 -8.66 1.31 5.26
C ILE A 79 -9.57 2.48 5.59
N SER A 80 -9.79 3.38 4.65
CA SER A 80 -10.59 4.57 4.82
C SER A 80 -11.48 4.79 3.58
N GLY A 81 -12.78 4.66 3.75
CA GLY A 81 -13.74 4.79 2.65
C GLY A 81 -13.39 3.87 1.48
N SER A 82 -13.10 4.46 0.33
CA SER A 82 -12.74 3.75 -0.91
C SER A 82 -11.23 3.54 -1.09
N ARG A 83 -10.42 3.86 -0.08
CA ARG A 83 -8.96 3.83 -0.18
C ARG A 83 -8.37 2.83 0.81
N ILE A 84 -7.39 2.07 0.35
CA ILE A 84 -6.53 1.22 1.17
C ILE A 84 -5.12 1.77 1.02
N ARG A 85 -4.47 2.08 2.14
CA ARG A 85 -3.07 2.50 2.19
C ARG A 85 -2.25 1.46 2.92
N LEU A 86 -1.16 1.06 2.31
CA LEU A 86 -0.17 0.14 2.87
C LEU A 86 1.14 0.90 3.04
N GLU A 87 1.85 0.64 4.12
CA GLU A 87 3.22 1.13 4.32
C GLU A 87 4.06 0.02 4.92
N VAL A 88 5.25 -0.18 4.38
CA VAL A 88 6.27 -1.05 4.94
C VAL A 88 7.55 -0.25 5.09
N SER A 89 8.04 -0.16 6.32
CA SER A 89 9.24 0.60 6.67
C SER A 89 10.30 -0.32 7.25
N ASP A 90 11.52 -0.18 6.78
CA ASP A 90 12.69 -0.82 7.35
C ASP A 90 13.83 0.18 7.51
N ARG A 91 14.90 -0.22 8.18
CA ARG A 91 16.12 0.59 8.34
C ARG A 91 17.27 0.07 7.47
N GLY A 92 16.95 -0.45 6.30
CA GLY A 92 17.93 -0.80 5.30
C GLY A 92 18.62 0.40 4.68
N SER A 93 19.64 0.15 3.87
CA SER A 93 20.46 1.15 3.20
C SER A 93 19.75 1.92 2.08
N GLY A 94 18.46 1.73 1.93
CA GLY A 94 17.64 2.36 0.91
C GLY A 94 17.12 1.36 -0.12
N PHE A 95 16.07 1.77 -0.78
CA PHE A 95 15.42 1.07 -1.85
C PHE A 95 15.83 1.72 -3.17
N GLU A 96 16.49 0.98 -4.04
CA GLU A 96 16.75 1.44 -5.40
C GLU A 96 15.64 0.93 -6.33
N PRO A 97 14.69 1.79 -6.71
CA PRO A 97 13.49 1.35 -7.45
C PRO A 97 13.78 0.86 -8.86
N LEU A 98 14.90 1.22 -9.45
CA LEU A 98 15.04 1.19 -10.91
C LEU A 98 16.30 0.52 -11.47
N HIS A 99 17.26 0.11 -10.66
CA HIS A 99 18.53 -0.41 -11.20
C HIS A 99 18.73 -1.91 -11.07
N SER A 100 17.83 -2.63 -10.43
CA SER A 100 17.90 -4.10 -10.36
C SER A 100 16.97 -4.79 -11.37
N MET A 101 17.10 -4.47 -12.64
CA MET A 101 16.51 -5.29 -13.72
C MET A 101 17.09 -6.70 -13.78
N GLY A 102 17.86 -7.10 -12.77
CA GLY A 102 18.59 -8.37 -12.73
C GLY A 102 18.21 -9.37 -11.63
N GLY A 103 17.25 -9.08 -10.74
CA GLY A 103 16.99 -10.05 -9.67
C GLY A 103 15.84 -9.78 -8.70
N GLY A 104 15.17 -8.65 -8.76
CA GLY A 104 14.10 -8.29 -7.81
C GLY A 104 12.86 -7.66 -8.44
N GLY A 105 12.78 -7.59 -9.76
CA GLY A 105 11.82 -6.77 -10.48
C GLY A 105 10.35 -7.23 -10.45
N LEU A 106 10.06 -8.50 -10.17
CA LEU A 106 8.69 -9.02 -10.28
C LEU A 106 7.77 -8.45 -9.18
N GLY A 107 8.26 -8.30 -7.96
CA GLY A 107 7.44 -7.80 -6.84
C GLY A 107 6.95 -6.37 -7.05
N LEU A 108 7.80 -5.50 -7.58
CA LEU A 108 7.41 -4.11 -7.87
C LEU A 108 6.54 -4.00 -9.12
N MET A 109 6.70 -4.87 -10.09
CA MET A 109 5.77 -4.96 -11.22
C MET A 109 4.37 -5.34 -10.76
N ILE A 110 4.27 -6.20 -9.76
CA ILE A 110 2.99 -6.57 -9.13
C ILE A 110 2.39 -5.35 -8.43
N VAL A 111 3.19 -4.64 -7.63
CA VAL A 111 2.76 -3.41 -6.96
C VAL A 111 2.27 -2.38 -7.99
N ASP A 112 3.03 -2.16 -9.05
CA ASP A 112 2.71 -1.19 -10.10
C ASP A 112 1.38 -1.52 -10.82
N ARG A 113 1.07 -2.81 -10.98
CA ARG A 113 -0.20 -3.26 -11.59
C ARG A 113 -1.42 -3.12 -10.69
N ILE A 114 -1.23 -3.26 -9.38
CA ILE A 114 -2.32 -3.28 -8.40
C ILE A 114 -2.60 -1.89 -7.85
N ALA A 115 -1.55 -1.10 -7.67
CA ALA A 115 -1.62 0.21 -7.02
C ALA A 115 -2.27 1.27 -7.91
N ALA A 116 -3.08 2.12 -7.32
CA ALA A 116 -3.47 3.38 -7.94
C ALA A 116 -2.30 4.38 -7.92
N SER A 117 -1.49 4.33 -6.87
CA SER A 117 -0.22 5.07 -6.74
C SER A 117 0.66 4.40 -5.68
N TRP A 118 1.96 4.57 -5.80
CA TRP A 118 2.92 4.10 -4.82
C TRP A 118 4.18 4.94 -4.86
N GLY A 119 5.02 4.82 -3.86
CA GLY A 119 6.29 5.55 -3.80
C GLY A 119 7.15 5.11 -2.64
N VAL A 120 8.32 5.74 -2.55
CA VAL A 120 9.32 5.47 -1.53
C VAL A 120 9.71 6.75 -0.83
N HIS A 121 9.79 6.71 0.49
CA HIS A 121 10.35 7.77 1.33
C HIS A 121 11.61 7.26 2.01
N THR A 122 12.70 8.02 1.89
CA THR A 122 13.96 7.74 2.57
C THR A 122 14.27 8.90 3.53
N ASN A 123 13.95 8.72 4.80
CA ASN A 123 14.24 9.70 5.84
C ASN A 123 14.70 8.96 7.10
N GLY A 124 15.96 8.51 7.11
CA GLY A 124 16.51 7.68 8.18
C GLY A 124 15.94 6.26 8.27
N SER A 125 14.95 5.95 7.47
CA SER A 125 14.36 4.65 7.19
C SER A 125 13.87 4.63 5.74
N CYS A 126 13.83 3.45 5.14
CA CYS A 126 13.19 3.26 3.85
C CYS A 126 11.73 2.88 4.09
N THR A 127 10.80 3.65 3.56
CA THR A 127 9.36 3.36 3.64
C THR A 127 8.79 3.28 2.25
N VAL A 128 8.29 2.12 1.88
CA VAL A 128 7.49 1.94 0.67
C VAL A 128 6.03 2.09 1.04
N TRP A 129 5.34 2.97 0.36
CA TRP A 129 3.90 3.15 0.53
C TRP A 129 3.15 2.82 -0.76
N VAL A 130 1.95 2.29 -0.62
CA VAL A 130 1.08 1.87 -1.72
C VAL A 130 -0.35 2.28 -1.42
N GLU A 131 -1.02 2.90 -2.37
CA GLU A 131 -2.46 3.17 -2.31
C GLU A 131 -3.20 2.30 -3.32
N ILE A 132 -4.24 1.63 -2.86
CA ILE A 132 -5.11 0.77 -3.66
C ILE A 132 -6.53 1.32 -3.58
N SER A 133 -7.20 1.46 -4.73
CA SER A 133 -8.62 1.78 -4.76
C SER A 133 -9.43 0.56 -4.35
N LYS A 134 -10.33 0.73 -3.39
CA LYS A 134 -11.24 -0.32 -2.93
C LYS A 134 -12.33 -0.62 -3.96
N LEU A 135 -12.67 0.38 -4.76
CA LEU A 135 -13.59 0.20 -5.87
C LEU A 135 -12.88 -0.60 -6.98
N PRO A 136 -13.53 -1.61 -7.56
CA PRO A 136 -12.97 -2.27 -8.73
C PRO A 136 -12.74 -1.20 -9.81
N GLN A 137 -11.56 -1.22 -10.41
CA GLN A 137 -11.40 -0.49 -11.66
C GLN A 137 -12.40 -1.11 -12.63
N MET A 138 -13.40 -0.33 -13.03
CA MET A 138 -14.20 -0.72 -14.17
C MET A 138 -13.22 -0.92 -15.33
N ALA A 139 -13.14 -2.14 -15.85
CA ALA A 139 -12.43 -2.39 -17.08
C ALA A 139 -13.04 -1.42 -18.09
N THR A 140 -12.34 -0.35 -18.41
CA THR A 140 -12.64 0.45 -19.58
C THR A 140 -12.52 -0.52 -20.73
N GLY A 141 -13.66 -0.79 -21.38
CA GLY A 141 -13.74 -1.64 -22.56
C GLY A 141 -12.69 -1.20 -23.60
N PRO A 142 -12.40 -2.01 -24.60
CA PRO A 142 -11.35 -1.76 -25.57
C PRO A 142 -11.69 -0.53 -26.39
N ASP A 143 -11.40 0.65 -25.89
CA ASP A 143 -11.30 1.83 -26.73
C ASP A 143 -9.82 2.13 -26.93
N SER A 144 -9.47 1.98 -28.18
CA SER A 144 -8.19 2.18 -28.81
C SER A 144 -7.73 3.62 -28.61
N SER A 145 -6.90 3.84 -27.62
CA SER A 145 -5.87 4.89 -27.64
C SER A 145 -4.85 4.58 -26.56
N GLN A 146 -3.68 4.30 -27.02
CA GLN A 146 -2.44 4.09 -26.28
C GLN A 146 -2.22 5.19 -25.25
N ASP A 147 -2.51 4.93 -23.99
CA ASP A 147 -1.83 5.58 -22.89
C ASP A 147 -1.58 4.55 -21.78
N GLN A 148 -0.57 3.72 -22.01
CA GLN A 148 0.02 2.88 -21.00
C GLN A 148 1.01 3.72 -20.19
N SER A 149 0.50 4.72 -19.50
CA SER A 149 1.33 5.36 -18.47
C SER A 149 1.37 4.43 -17.26
N PRO A 150 2.55 3.97 -16.85
CA PRO A 150 2.72 3.20 -15.62
C PRO A 150 2.26 4.03 -14.43
N ALA A 151 1.79 3.34 -13.39
CA ALA A 151 1.34 3.97 -12.15
C ALA A 151 2.36 5.04 -11.70
N ARG A 152 1.88 6.27 -11.53
CA ARG A 152 2.76 7.43 -11.37
C ARG A 152 3.58 7.30 -10.09
N PHE A 153 4.86 6.96 -10.24
CA PHE A 153 5.85 7.10 -9.20
C PHE A 153 5.93 8.59 -8.79
N ARG A 154 5.59 8.89 -7.54
CA ARG A 154 5.75 10.23 -6.98
C ARG A 154 7.05 10.29 -6.20
N GLN A 155 7.99 11.07 -6.69
CA GLN A 155 9.16 11.43 -5.91
C GLN A 155 8.76 12.32 -4.72
N PRO A 156 9.40 12.17 -3.56
CA PRO A 156 9.22 13.10 -2.45
C PRO A 156 9.66 14.49 -2.93
N GLY A 157 8.75 15.45 -2.82
CA GLY A 157 9.09 16.86 -3.02
C GLY A 157 10.17 17.26 -2.04
N GLY A 158 11.17 17.96 -2.57
CA GLY A 158 12.27 18.56 -1.80
C GLY A 158 11.78 19.68 -0.84
#